data_31b480b3836985e076e0bed89a62cce4
#
_entry.id   31b480b3836985e076e0bed89a62cce4
#
_cell.length_a   1.000
_cell.length_b   1.000
_cell.length_c   1.000
_cell.angle_alpha   90.00
_cell.angle_beta   90.00
_cell.angle_gamma   90.00
#
_symmetry.space_group_name_H-M   'P 1'
#
loop_
_entity.id
_entity.type
_entity.pdbx_description
1 polymer ?
#
loop_
_entity_poly.entity_id
_entity_poly.type
_entity_poly.pdbx_seq_one_letter_code
_entity_poly.pdbx_strand_id
1 'polypeptide(L)'
;MLQYVTLTIDGSRVRAAKGTSVLDAAIEYGICIPHLCHVPVLSDTGACRLCIVEYVKNGSSKITTSCTLNVQEGMIINSNTEKVVKLRRNIAELMVAEAPNSRAIQDIAVRCGVKDVRYPFRNNNCIQCGRCVRYCTQFWRANALGFVGRGKERHVDYPLGSRPDFCKNCGSCTLYCPMSVTPCDGPMKRGEERLCGKCESQLSMSVGFPGACVKCELGKGFQCARQA
;
A
#
# COMPACT_ATOMS: atom_id res chain seq x y z
N MET A 1 -27.61 0.23 17.59
CA MET A 1 -26.52 0.63 18.50
C MET A 1 -25.22 0.02 18.02
N LEU A 2 -24.14 0.82 17.95
CA LEU A 2 -22.80 0.30 17.64
C LEU A 2 -22.34 -0.58 18.80
N GLN A 3 -22.02 -1.84 18.51
CA GLN A 3 -21.41 -2.75 19.47
C GLN A 3 -19.89 -2.48 19.50
N TYR A 4 -19.35 -2.27 20.68
CA TYR A 4 -17.92 -2.13 20.90
C TYR A 4 -17.35 -3.40 21.49
N VAL A 5 -16.10 -3.70 21.17
CA VAL A 5 -15.31 -4.80 21.71
C VAL A 5 -14.01 -4.24 22.30
N THR A 6 -13.49 -4.94 23.30
CA THR A 6 -12.23 -4.60 23.94
C THR A 6 -11.18 -5.66 23.60
N LEU A 7 -10.02 -5.21 23.15
CA LEU A 7 -8.87 -6.06 22.82
C LEU A 7 -7.59 -5.45 23.40
N THR A 8 -6.52 -6.21 23.34
CA THR A 8 -5.18 -5.75 23.74
C THR A 8 -4.26 -5.74 22.52
N ILE A 9 -3.62 -4.59 22.25
CA ILE A 9 -2.60 -4.46 21.19
C ILE A 9 -1.30 -3.99 21.84
N ASP A 10 -0.24 -4.78 21.74
CA ASP A 10 1.07 -4.54 22.35
C ASP A 10 1.00 -4.13 23.83
N GLY A 11 0.12 -4.83 24.60
CA GLY A 11 -0.14 -4.56 26.02
C GLY A 11 -1.11 -3.40 26.30
N SER A 12 -1.46 -2.60 25.32
CA SER A 12 -2.39 -1.48 25.45
C SER A 12 -3.85 -1.95 25.27
N ARG A 13 -4.74 -1.54 26.19
CA ARG A 13 -6.17 -1.83 26.08
C ARG A 13 -6.80 -0.90 25.05
N VAL A 14 -7.43 -1.48 24.03
CA VAL A 14 -8.07 -0.81 22.91
C VAL A 14 -9.54 -1.15 22.87
N ARG A 15 -10.42 -0.16 22.71
CA ARG A 15 -11.87 -0.34 22.53
C ARG A 15 -12.26 0.13 21.14
N ALA A 16 -12.76 -0.77 20.30
CA ALA A 16 -13.11 -0.46 18.91
C ALA A 16 -14.51 -0.98 18.56
N ALA A 17 -15.14 -0.37 17.56
CA ALA A 17 -16.42 -0.82 17.05
C ALA A 17 -16.29 -2.23 16.42
N LYS A 18 -17.25 -3.10 16.67
CA LYS A 18 -17.29 -4.43 16.04
C LYS A 18 -17.31 -4.30 14.52
N GLY A 19 -16.42 -5.02 13.84
CA GLY A 19 -16.26 -4.95 12.39
C GLY A 19 -15.10 -4.05 11.93
N THR A 20 -14.54 -3.22 12.83
CA THR A 20 -13.30 -2.47 12.55
C THR A 20 -12.14 -3.44 12.38
N SER A 21 -11.18 -3.13 11.50
CA SER A 21 -9.95 -3.92 11.42
C SER A 21 -9.03 -3.65 12.60
N VAL A 22 -8.18 -4.62 12.95
CA VAL A 22 -7.14 -4.43 13.99
C VAL A 22 -6.19 -3.29 13.62
N LEU A 23 -5.93 -3.08 12.32
CA LEU A 23 -5.08 -1.98 11.87
C LEU A 23 -5.74 -0.63 12.11
N ASP A 24 -7.01 -0.47 11.75
CA ASP A 24 -7.74 0.78 11.97
C ASP A 24 -7.85 1.11 13.46
N ALA A 25 -8.15 0.09 14.29
CA ALA A 25 -8.17 0.23 15.74
C ALA A 25 -6.80 0.65 16.29
N ALA A 26 -5.70 0.09 15.77
CA ALA A 26 -4.35 0.49 16.15
C ALA A 26 -4.03 1.94 15.77
N ILE A 27 -4.41 2.37 14.56
CA ILE A 27 -4.22 3.73 14.07
C ILE A 27 -4.99 4.73 14.95
N GLU A 28 -6.23 4.44 15.29
CA GLU A 28 -7.07 5.29 16.15
C GLU A 28 -6.44 5.52 17.54
N TYR A 29 -5.75 4.50 18.06
CA TYR A 29 -5.04 4.59 19.35
C TYR A 29 -3.57 5.00 19.25
N GLY A 30 -3.11 5.44 18.07
CA GLY A 30 -1.72 5.88 17.87
C GLY A 30 -0.70 4.74 17.92
N ILE A 31 -1.12 3.48 17.82
CA ILE A 31 -0.23 2.32 17.79
C ILE A 31 0.27 2.13 16.35
N CYS A 32 1.57 2.28 16.16
CA CYS A 32 2.18 2.25 14.84
C CYS A 32 2.40 0.81 14.35
N ILE A 33 1.57 0.34 13.43
CA ILE A 33 1.78 -0.90 12.69
C ILE A 33 2.17 -0.55 11.25
N PRO A 34 3.38 -0.89 10.76
CA PRO A 34 3.80 -0.60 9.40
C PRO A 34 2.83 -1.18 8.37
N HIS A 35 2.38 -0.37 7.44
CA HIS A 35 1.46 -0.75 6.38
C HIS A 35 1.71 0.08 5.11
N LEU A 36 1.27 -0.40 3.95
CA LEU A 36 1.42 0.32 2.69
C LEU A 36 0.16 0.24 1.81
N CYS A 37 -0.46 -0.93 1.66
CA CYS A 37 -1.62 -1.07 0.76
C CYS A 37 -2.95 -0.63 1.38
N HIS A 38 -3.03 -0.43 2.69
CA HIS A 38 -4.21 0.07 3.38
C HIS A 38 -4.52 1.52 2.98
N VAL A 39 -5.79 1.79 2.75
CA VAL A 39 -6.36 3.13 2.50
C VAL A 39 -7.75 3.15 3.13
N PRO A 40 -8.07 4.09 4.04
CA PRO A 40 -9.32 4.08 4.81
C PRO A 40 -10.61 4.00 3.99
N VAL A 41 -10.60 4.52 2.76
CA VAL A 41 -11.76 4.54 1.86
C VAL A 41 -11.87 3.31 0.94
N LEU A 42 -10.95 2.36 1.06
CA LEU A 42 -10.89 1.16 0.22
C LEU A 42 -10.93 -0.10 1.09
N SER A 43 -11.59 -1.14 0.61
CA SER A 43 -11.55 -2.43 1.29
C SER A 43 -10.14 -3.02 1.30
N ASP A 44 -9.75 -3.59 2.42
CA ASP A 44 -8.43 -4.16 2.60
C ASP A 44 -8.27 -5.52 1.91
N THR A 45 -7.07 -5.75 1.36
CA THR A 45 -6.72 -6.99 0.66
C THR A 45 -5.52 -7.71 1.25
N GLY A 46 -4.81 -7.08 2.21
CA GLY A 46 -3.60 -7.63 2.80
C GLY A 46 -2.46 -7.84 1.79
N ALA A 47 -2.45 -7.12 0.66
CA ALA A 47 -1.53 -7.36 -0.45
C ALA A 47 -0.06 -7.13 -0.10
N CYS A 48 0.26 -6.07 0.65
CA CYS A 48 1.66 -5.71 0.95
C CYS A 48 2.28 -6.53 2.08
N ARG A 49 1.49 -7.20 2.90
CA ARG A 49 1.94 -8.01 4.05
C ARG A 49 2.75 -7.28 5.13
N LEU A 50 2.89 -5.96 5.07
CA LEU A 50 3.64 -5.21 6.08
C LEU A 50 2.95 -5.15 7.44
N CYS A 51 1.61 -5.10 7.43
CA CYS A 51 0.80 -5.01 8.64
C CYS A 51 0.61 -6.34 9.39
N ILE A 52 1.53 -7.30 9.21
CA ILE A 52 1.48 -8.56 9.94
C ILE A 52 1.61 -8.34 11.44
N VAL A 53 0.81 -9.12 12.17
CA VAL A 53 0.79 -9.16 13.63
C VAL A 53 0.68 -10.61 14.10
N GLU A 54 1.07 -10.86 15.34
CA GLU A 54 0.84 -12.12 16.01
C GLU A 54 -0.47 -12.03 16.78
N TYR A 55 -1.44 -12.85 16.41
CA TYR A 55 -2.71 -12.99 17.10
C TYR A 55 -2.66 -14.20 18.00
N VAL A 56 -2.88 -13.99 19.29
CA VAL A 56 -2.88 -15.04 20.30
C VAL A 56 -4.31 -15.37 20.69
N LYS A 57 -4.67 -16.66 20.64
CA LYS A 57 -5.97 -17.18 21.06
C LYS A 57 -5.81 -18.58 21.66
N ASN A 58 -6.36 -18.78 22.85
CA ASN A 58 -6.37 -20.09 23.53
C ASN A 58 -4.97 -20.74 23.63
N GLY A 59 -3.93 -19.95 23.92
CA GLY A 59 -2.54 -20.43 24.02
C GLY A 59 -1.84 -20.73 22.70
N SER A 60 -2.54 -20.59 21.57
CA SER A 60 -1.97 -20.72 20.23
C SER A 60 -1.74 -19.34 19.60
N SER A 61 -0.63 -19.18 18.86
CA SER A 61 -0.33 -17.93 18.15
C SER A 61 -0.36 -18.12 16.63
N LYS A 62 -0.86 -17.13 15.92
CA LYS A 62 -0.95 -17.11 14.46
C LYS A 62 -0.49 -15.77 13.90
N ILE A 63 0.35 -15.79 12.86
CA ILE A 63 0.70 -14.58 12.10
C ILE A 63 -0.39 -14.31 11.07
N THR A 64 -0.91 -13.08 11.09
CA THR A 64 -1.95 -12.62 10.16
C THR A 64 -1.76 -11.14 9.83
N THR A 65 -2.46 -10.62 8.83
CA THR A 65 -2.48 -9.19 8.48
C THR A 65 -3.51 -8.45 9.31
N SER A 66 -3.11 -7.40 10.01
CA SER A 66 -4.00 -6.62 10.88
C SER A 66 -5.09 -5.87 10.10
N CYS A 67 -4.84 -5.48 8.85
CA CYS A 67 -5.82 -4.78 8.02
C CYS A 67 -7.01 -5.66 7.61
N THR A 68 -6.83 -6.99 7.55
CA THR A 68 -7.90 -7.94 7.17
C THR A 68 -8.46 -8.72 8.36
N LEU A 69 -7.95 -8.47 9.55
CA LEU A 69 -8.39 -9.10 10.80
C LEU A 69 -9.34 -8.17 11.53
N ASN A 70 -10.61 -8.55 11.64
CA ASN A 70 -11.59 -7.78 12.41
C ASN A 70 -11.41 -7.97 13.91
N VAL A 71 -11.62 -6.90 14.68
CA VAL A 71 -11.54 -6.90 16.13
C VAL A 71 -12.59 -7.85 16.77
N GLN A 72 -12.19 -8.54 17.81
CA GLN A 72 -13.04 -9.43 18.61
C GLN A 72 -12.78 -9.18 20.10
N GLU A 73 -13.79 -9.48 20.93
CA GLU A 73 -13.67 -9.33 22.38
C GLU A 73 -12.54 -10.24 22.93
N GLY A 74 -11.73 -9.66 23.82
CA GLY A 74 -10.64 -10.38 24.49
C GLY A 74 -9.46 -10.77 23.60
N MET A 75 -9.40 -10.25 22.35
CA MET A 75 -8.29 -10.53 21.41
C MET A 75 -6.97 -9.98 21.94
N ILE A 76 -5.88 -10.74 21.81
CA ILE A 76 -4.51 -10.31 22.13
C ILE A 76 -3.70 -10.26 20.85
N ILE A 77 -3.17 -9.08 20.54
CA ILE A 77 -2.39 -8.78 19.34
C ILE A 77 -1.01 -8.27 19.74
N ASN A 78 0.02 -8.86 19.16
CA ASN A 78 1.39 -8.40 19.32
C ASN A 78 1.97 -8.01 17.95
N SER A 79 2.34 -6.75 17.79
CA SER A 79 2.89 -6.21 16.54
C SER A 79 4.41 -6.22 16.48
N ASN A 80 5.08 -6.40 17.61
CA ASN A 80 6.54 -6.24 17.76
C ASN A 80 7.25 -7.48 18.34
N THR A 81 6.68 -8.70 18.22
CA THR A 81 7.42 -9.91 18.60
C THR A 81 8.62 -10.10 17.67
N GLU A 82 9.68 -10.75 18.16
CA GLU A 82 10.87 -11.05 17.36
C GLU A 82 10.52 -11.69 16.02
N LYS A 83 9.59 -12.64 16.03
CA LYS A 83 9.07 -13.33 14.84
C LYS A 83 8.43 -12.36 13.86
N VAL A 84 7.56 -11.47 14.33
CA VAL A 84 6.89 -10.46 13.50
C VAL A 84 7.90 -9.48 12.91
N VAL A 85 8.82 -8.97 13.72
CA VAL A 85 9.87 -8.04 13.28
C VAL A 85 10.75 -8.67 12.21
N LYS A 86 11.19 -9.92 12.41
CA LYS A 86 12.01 -10.66 11.44
C LYS A 86 11.27 -10.86 10.11
N LEU A 87 10.01 -11.29 10.16
CA LEU A 87 9.20 -11.49 8.94
C LEU A 87 8.95 -10.17 8.22
N ARG A 88 8.61 -9.11 8.94
CA ARG A 88 8.36 -7.79 8.35
C ARG A 88 9.62 -7.21 7.70
N ARG A 89 10.80 -7.39 8.32
CA ARG A 89 12.08 -7.03 7.73
C ARG A 89 12.32 -7.75 6.41
N ASN A 90 12.09 -9.06 6.34
CA ASN A 90 12.25 -9.82 5.10
C ASN A 90 11.28 -9.35 4.01
N ILE A 91 10.04 -9.02 4.36
CA ILE A 91 9.06 -8.47 3.41
C ILE A 91 9.52 -7.11 2.89
N ALA A 92 9.99 -6.23 3.77
CA ALA A 92 10.50 -4.92 3.38
C ALA A 92 11.75 -5.02 2.50
N GLU A 93 12.66 -5.96 2.79
CA GLU A 93 13.83 -6.26 1.97
C GLU A 93 13.45 -6.69 0.54
N LEU A 94 12.46 -7.58 0.39
CA LEU A 94 11.93 -7.97 -0.91
C LEU A 94 11.33 -6.78 -1.68
N MET A 95 10.66 -5.86 -0.98
CA MET A 95 10.13 -4.64 -1.60
C MET A 95 11.23 -3.71 -2.07
N VAL A 96 12.34 -3.58 -1.33
CA VAL A 96 13.51 -2.81 -1.78
C VAL A 96 14.13 -3.44 -3.01
N ALA A 97 14.27 -4.76 -3.04
CA ALA A 97 14.79 -5.47 -4.22
C ALA A 97 13.89 -5.27 -5.45
N GLU A 98 12.58 -5.20 -5.25
CA GLU A 98 11.62 -4.97 -6.33
C GLU A 98 11.63 -3.50 -6.82
N ALA A 99 11.70 -2.53 -5.90
CA ALA A 99 11.57 -1.10 -6.20
C ALA A 99 12.58 -0.24 -5.40
N PRO A 100 13.89 -0.38 -5.66
CA PRO A 100 14.95 0.25 -4.87
C PRO A 100 14.91 1.78 -4.92
N ASN A 101 14.44 2.36 -6.00
CA ASN A 101 14.40 3.81 -6.21
C ASN A 101 13.16 4.50 -5.61
N SER A 102 12.27 3.74 -4.98
CA SER A 102 11.09 4.32 -4.34
C SER A 102 11.39 4.81 -2.94
N ARG A 103 11.23 6.11 -2.71
CA ARG A 103 11.38 6.71 -1.39
C ARG A 103 10.44 6.07 -0.35
N ALA A 104 9.19 5.82 -0.72
CA ALA A 104 8.22 5.19 0.18
C ALA A 104 8.68 3.80 0.63
N ILE A 105 9.33 3.04 -0.25
CA ILE A 105 9.87 1.72 0.09
C ILE A 105 11.13 1.86 0.93
N GLN A 106 12.02 2.81 0.63
CA GLN A 106 13.22 3.08 1.43
C GLN A 106 12.83 3.48 2.87
N ASP A 107 11.85 4.38 3.04
CA ASP A 107 11.36 4.79 4.35
C ASP A 107 10.78 3.61 5.15
N ILE A 108 10.03 2.72 4.49
CA ILE A 108 9.52 1.48 5.11
C ILE A 108 10.68 0.55 5.48
N ALA A 109 11.67 0.39 4.62
CA ALA A 109 12.82 -0.46 4.86
C ALA A 109 13.59 -0.01 6.10
N VAL A 110 13.86 1.29 6.23
CA VAL A 110 14.50 1.88 7.41
C VAL A 110 13.68 1.59 8.68
N ARG A 111 12.37 1.83 8.65
CA ARG A 111 11.47 1.56 9.79
C ARG A 111 11.42 0.07 10.16
N CYS A 112 11.56 -0.81 9.19
CA CYS A 112 11.59 -2.26 9.41
C CYS A 112 12.99 -2.81 9.73
N GLY A 113 14.03 -1.95 9.82
CA GLY A 113 15.37 -2.33 10.19
C GLY A 113 16.11 -3.12 9.10
N VAL A 114 15.82 -2.88 7.83
CA VAL A 114 16.58 -3.43 6.69
C VAL A 114 17.91 -2.68 6.61
N LYS A 115 19.01 -3.41 6.73
CA LYS A 115 20.38 -2.86 6.61
C LYS A 115 20.97 -3.18 5.23
N ASP A 116 20.78 -4.41 4.78
CA ASP A 116 21.32 -4.94 3.55
C ASP A 116 20.23 -5.64 2.76
N VAL A 117 20.38 -5.66 1.42
CA VAL A 117 19.44 -6.31 0.52
C VAL A 117 20.11 -7.52 -0.13
N ARG A 118 19.66 -8.71 0.26
CA ARG A 118 20.21 -10.01 -0.19
C ARG A 118 19.76 -10.41 -1.59
N TYR A 119 18.75 -9.76 -2.13
CA TYR A 119 18.13 -10.12 -3.41
C TYR A 119 18.59 -9.18 -4.52
N PRO A 120 18.67 -9.65 -5.77
CA PRO A 120 19.01 -8.79 -6.90
C PRO A 120 17.93 -7.73 -7.13
N PHE A 121 18.36 -6.51 -7.42
CA PHE A 121 17.47 -5.40 -7.73
C PHE A 121 16.78 -5.61 -9.09
N ARG A 122 15.47 -5.40 -9.11
CA ARG A 122 14.65 -5.56 -10.32
C ARG A 122 14.24 -4.24 -10.96
N ASN A 123 14.41 -3.13 -10.26
CA ASN A 123 13.98 -1.79 -10.69
C ASN A 123 12.52 -1.74 -11.20
N ASN A 124 11.66 -2.53 -10.61
CA ASN A 124 10.24 -2.45 -10.89
C ASN A 124 9.67 -1.25 -10.14
N ASN A 125 8.89 -0.48 -10.84
CA ASN A 125 8.29 0.69 -10.24
C ASN A 125 6.92 0.40 -9.63
N CYS A 126 6.47 -0.86 -9.66
CA CYS A 126 5.18 -1.29 -9.14
C CYS A 126 5.34 -2.51 -8.23
N ILE A 127 4.97 -2.38 -6.96
CA ILE A 127 4.93 -3.46 -5.97
C ILE A 127 3.61 -4.24 -5.97
N GLN A 128 2.77 -4.02 -6.95
CA GLN A 128 1.47 -4.68 -7.12
C GLN A 128 0.52 -4.59 -5.90
N CYS A 129 0.56 -3.50 -5.18
CA CYS A 129 -0.26 -3.28 -3.98
C CYS A 129 -1.76 -3.15 -4.26
N GLY A 130 -2.15 -2.92 -5.52
CA GLY A 130 -3.53 -2.87 -6.00
C GLY A 130 -4.33 -1.65 -5.56
N ARG A 131 -3.74 -0.62 -4.96
CA ARG A 131 -4.47 0.61 -4.59
C ARG A 131 -5.16 1.24 -5.80
N CYS A 132 -4.45 1.40 -6.92
CA CYS A 132 -4.99 1.97 -8.15
C CYS A 132 -6.17 1.16 -8.72
N VAL A 133 -6.06 -0.16 -8.72
CA VAL A 133 -7.13 -1.07 -9.18
C VAL A 133 -8.36 -0.93 -8.28
N ARG A 134 -8.17 -1.05 -6.95
CA ARG A 134 -9.28 -0.94 -5.99
C ARG A 134 -9.95 0.44 -6.03
N TYR A 135 -9.15 1.50 -6.15
CA TYR A 135 -9.70 2.85 -6.23
C TYR A 135 -10.54 3.04 -7.50
N CYS A 136 -10.05 2.54 -8.64
CA CYS A 136 -10.79 2.54 -9.90
C CYS A 136 -12.10 1.77 -9.81
N THR A 137 -12.09 0.63 -9.14
CA THR A 137 -13.26 -0.26 -9.01
C THR A 137 -14.24 0.21 -7.94
N GLN A 138 -13.75 0.53 -6.74
CA GLN A 138 -14.62 0.73 -5.56
C GLN A 138 -15.11 2.17 -5.45
N PHE A 139 -14.26 3.13 -5.76
CA PHE A 139 -14.60 4.55 -5.64
C PHE A 139 -15.25 5.08 -6.92
N TRP A 140 -14.57 4.94 -8.05
CA TRP A 140 -15.07 5.43 -9.34
C TRP A 140 -16.01 4.46 -10.06
N ARG A 141 -16.06 3.18 -9.63
CA ARG A 141 -16.85 2.11 -10.28
C ARG A 141 -16.55 1.96 -11.78
N ALA A 142 -15.39 2.43 -12.19
CA ALA A 142 -15.00 2.50 -13.60
C ALA A 142 -14.45 1.16 -14.13
N ASN A 143 -13.87 0.31 -13.25
CA ASN A 143 -13.31 -1.00 -13.59
C ASN A 143 -12.34 -0.97 -14.78
N ALA A 144 -11.67 0.17 -14.99
CA ALA A 144 -10.76 0.33 -16.12
C ALA A 144 -9.41 -0.35 -15.90
N LEU A 145 -8.97 -0.47 -14.65
CA LEU A 145 -7.69 -1.07 -14.28
C LEU A 145 -7.91 -2.44 -13.66
N GLY A 146 -7.01 -3.37 -14.00
CA GLY A 146 -6.97 -4.71 -13.43
C GLY A 146 -5.56 -5.25 -13.33
N PHE A 147 -5.44 -6.45 -12.76
CA PHE A 147 -4.20 -7.22 -12.84
C PHE A 147 -4.25 -8.09 -14.09
N VAL A 148 -3.24 -7.94 -14.94
CA VAL A 148 -3.07 -8.69 -16.18
C VAL A 148 -1.83 -9.56 -16.06
N GLY A 149 -1.82 -10.71 -16.77
CA GLY A 149 -0.72 -11.67 -16.73
C GLY A 149 -0.68 -12.52 -15.46
N ARG A 150 0.31 -13.41 -15.38
CA ARG A 150 0.50 -14.37 -14.28
C ARG A 150 1.95 -14.44 -13.82
N GLY A 151 2.17 -14.86 -12.59
CA GLY A 151 3.51 -15.03 -12.03
C GLY A 151 4.35 -13.76 -12.17
N LYS A 152 5.52 -13.86 -12.76
CA LYS A 152 6.47 -12.76 -12.97
C LYS A 152 5.98 -11.71 -13.97
N GLU A 153 5.09 -12.10 -14.88
CA GLU A 153 4.50 -11.21 -15.89
C GLU A 153 3.26 -10.46 -15.38
N ARG A 154 2.82 -10.74 -14.15
CA ARG A 154 1.66 -10.07 -13.57
C ARG A 154 1.97 -8.58 -13.38
N HIS A 155 1.09 -7.72 -13.88
CA HIS A 155 1.19 -6.26 -13.77
C HIS A 155 -0.20 -5.61 -13.73
N VAL A 156 -0.25 -4.33 -13.46
CA VAL A 156 -1.49 -3.54 -13.54
C VAL A 156 -1.57 -2.93 -14.93
N ASP A 157 -2.67 -3.18 -15.63
CA ASP A 157 -2.94 -2.63 -16.96
C ASP A 157 -4.46 -2.55 -17.22
N TYR A 158 -4.84 -2.19 -18.43
CA TYR A 158 -6.20 -2.24 -18.94
C TYR A 158 -6.52 -3.65 -19.40
N PRO A 159 -7.43 -4.40 -18.73
CA PRO A 159 -7.71 -5.80 -19.06
C PRO A 159 -8.22 -6.03 -20.49
N LEU A 160 -8.83 -5.00 -21.09
CA LEU A 160 -9.33 -5.06 -22.47
C LEU A 160 -8.35 -4.51 -23.50
N GLY A 161 -7.07 -4.31 -23.11
CA GLY A 161 -5.98 -3.90 -24.00
C GLY A 161 -6.00 -2.44 -24.46
N SER A 162 -7.04 -1.68 -24.12
CA SER A 162 -7.14 -0.27 -24.47
C SER A 162 -7.59 0.60 -23.30
N ARG A 163 -7.05 1.81 -23.27
CA ARG A 163 -7.44 2.82 -22.28
C ARG A 163 -8.82 3.39 -22.60
N PRO A 164 -9.80 3.30 -21.70
CA PRO A 164 -11.10 3.95 -21.92
C PRO A 164 -10.98 5.48 -21.99
N ASP A 165 -11.82 6.13 -22.80
CA ASP A 165 -11.74 7.59 -23.00
C ASP A 165 -11.92 8.39 -21.71
N PHE A 166 -12.79 7.94 -20.81
CA PHE A 166 -12.98 8.60 -19.51
C PHE A 166 -11.74 8.58 -18.62
N CYS A 167 -10.79 7.66 -18.82
CA CYS A 167 -9.53 7.63 -18.09
C CYS A 167 -8.60 8.80 -18.45
N LYS A 168 -8.76 9.39 -19.64
CA LYS A 168 -7.89 10.47 -20.14
C LYS A 168 -7.87 11.68 -19.19
N ASN A 169 -8.98 11.94 -18.49
CA ASN A 169 -9.16 13.09 -17.62
C ASN A 169 -9.25 12.74 -16.12
N CYS A 170 -9.25 11.47 -15.74
CA CYS A 170 -9.46 11.04 -14.37
C CYS A 170 -8.17 11.18 -13.51
N GLY A 171 -7.08 10.51 -13.89
CA GLY A 171 -5.78 10.55 -13.18
C GLY A 171 -5.77 10.07 -11.72
N SER A 172 -6.89 9.64 -11.16
CA SER A 172 -7.05 9.34 -9.73
C SER A 172 -6.17 8.19 -9.23
N CYS A 173 -5.87 7.22 -10.09
CA CYS A 173 -4.97 6.12 -9.75
C CYS A 173 -3.55 6.58 -9.40
N THR A 174 -3.09 7.68 -9.98
CA THR A 174 -1.79 8.31 -9.66
C THR A 174 -1.78 8.84 -8.23
N LEU A 175 -2.89 9.43 -7.78
CA LEU A 175 -3.00 10.03 -6.46
C LEU A 175 -2.86 8.98 -5.34
N TYR A 176 -3.38 7.80 -5.55
CA TYR A 176 -3.38 6.72 -4.55
C TYR A 176 -2.21 5.74 -4.70
N CYS A 177 -1.35 5.93 -5.70
CA CYS A 177 -0.19 5.08 -5.89
C CYS A 177 0.94 5.45 -4.92
N PRO A 178 1.32 4.57 -3.97
CA PRO A 178 2.39 4.86 -3.02
C PRO A 178 3.76 4.92 -3.69
N MET A 179 3.85 4.33 -4.89
CA MET A 179 5.05 4.33 -5.72
C MET A 179 5.06 5.50 -6.71
N SER A 180 3.95 6.22 -6.80
CA SER A 180 3.74 7.30 -7.77
C SER A 180 4.05 6.91 -9.23
N VAL A 181 3.80 5.64 -9.56
CA VAL A 181 4.15 5.05 -10.87
C VAL A 181 2.99 5.04 -11.87
N THR A 182 1.85 5.60 -11.48
CA THR A 182 0.70 5.73 -12.37
C THR A 182 0.68 7.16 -12.89
N PRO A 183 1.19 7.42 -14.08
CA PRO A 183 1.12 8.75 -14.68
C PRO A 183 -0.30 9.12 -15.05
N CYS A 184 -0.54 10.40 -15.31
CA CYS A 184 -1.85 10.91 -15.78
C CYS A 184 -2.38 10.15 -17.00
N ASP A 185 -1.49 9.52 -17.77
CA ASP A 185 -1.81 8.76 -18.97
C ASP A 185 -2.14 7.29 -18.72
N GLY A 186 -2.22 6.90 -17.46
CA GLY A 186 -2.56 5.54 -17.05
C GLY A 186 -1.36 4.77 -16.46
N PRO A 187 -1.54 3.49 -16.14
CA PRO A 187 -0.49 2.67 -15.55
C PRO A 187 0.69 2.48 -16.51
N MET A 188 1.90 2.54 -15.96
CA MET A 188 3.12 2.25 -16.72
C MET A 188 3.43 0.75 -16.67
N LYS A 189 3.90 0.23 -17.77
CA LYS A 189 4.50 -1.10 -17.83
C LYS A 189 5.86 -1.10 -17.13
N ARG A 190 6.31 -2.26 -16.70
CA ARG A 190 7.64 -2.43 -16.12
C ARG A 190 8.73 -1.89 -17.03
N GLY A 191 9.59 -1.01 -16.51
CA GLY A 191 10.71 -0.43 -17.25
C GLY A 191 10.34 0.60 -18.32
N GLU A 192 9.09 1.03 -18.37
CA GLU A 192 8.64 2.04 -19.33
C GLU A 192 8.89 3.45 -18.82
N GLU A 193 9.47 4.30 -19.63
CA GLU A 193 9.53 5.75 -19.44
C GLU A 193 8.51 6.42 -20.36
N ARG A 194 7.72 7.34 -19.83
CA ARG A 194 6.75 8.09 -20.62
C ARG A 194 6.84 9.58 -20.39
N LEU A 195 6.48 10.33 -21.42
CA LEU A 195 6.13 11.73 -21.28
C LEU A 195 4.70 11.84 -20.75
N CYS A 196 4.44 12.74 -19.83
CA CYS A 196 3.07 13.04 -19.42
C CYS A 196 2.36 13.77 -20.55
N GLY A 197 1.31 13.18 -21.13
CA GLY A 197 0.54 13.74 -22.24
C GLY A 197 -0.16 15.07 -21.94
N LYS A 198 -0.19 15.51 -20.67
CA LYS A 198 -0.76 16.81 -20.27
C LYS A 198 0.25 17.94 -20.27
N CYS A 199 1.52 17.68 -20.06
CA CYS A 199 2.52 18.73 -19.92
C CYS A 199 3.87 18.40 -20.56
N GLU A 200 3.97 17.33 -21.33
CA GLU A 200 5.20 16.84 -21.98
C GLU A 200 6.40 16.73 -21.03
N SER A 201 6.17 16.76 -19.72
CA SER A 201 7.21 16.58 -18.74
C SER A 201 7.61 15.11 -18.67
N GLN A 202 8.91 14.87 -18.73
CA GLN A 202 9.48 13.54 -18.59
C GLN A 202 9.17 13.00 -17.18
N LEU A 203 8.38 11.97 -17.12
CA LEU A 203 8.16 11.20 -15.90
C LEU A 203 9.34 10.24 -15.77
N SER A 204 10.46 10.78 -15.31
CA SER A 204 11.61 9.96 -14.98
C SER A 204 11.37 9.28 -13.65
N MET A 205 11.42 7.96 -13.65
CA MET A 205 11.22 7.10 -12.47
C MET A 205 12.50 6.93 -11.66
N SER A 206 13.57 7.59 -12.01
CA SER A 206 14.89 7.37 -11.45
C SER A 206 15.23 8.20 -10.23
N VAL A 207 14.52 9.26 -9.89
CA VAL A 207 14.87 10.11 -8.74
C VAL A 207 13.64 10.69 -8.07
N GLY A 208 13.40 10.27 -6.85
CA GLY A 208 12.73 10.97 -5.77
C GLY A 208 11.49 11.81 -6.12
N PHE A 209 10.29 11.30 -5.86
CA PHE A 209 9.00 11.88 -6.16
C PHE A 209 8.56 11.83 -7.63
N PRO A 210 8.28 10.67 -8.12
CA PRO A 210 7.43 10.54 -9.29
C PRO A 210 6.00 10.76 -8.83
N GLY A 211 5.26 11.54 -9.55
CA GLY A 211 3.84 11.73 -9.33
C GLY A 211 3.42 13.08 -8.77
N ALA A 212 4.34 13.88 -8.30
CA ALA A 212 4.10 15.29 -8.21
C ALA A 212 4.70 15.96 -9.44
N CYS A 213 4.00 15.91 -10.56
CA CYS A 213 4.22 16.91 -11.57
C CYS A 213 3.92 18.26 -10.90
N VAL A 214 4.97 19.02 -10.56
CA VAL A 214 4.90 20.30 -9.82
C VAL A 214 4.08 21.33 -10.61
N LYS A 215 3.81 21.07 -11.89
CA LYS A 215 3.03 21.91 -12.78
C LYS A 215 1.56 21.48 -12.92
N CYS A 216 1.18 20.33 -12.41
CA CYS A 216 -0.20 19.85 -12.49
C CYS A 216 -0.97 20.29 -11.24
N GLU A 217 -2.14 20.90 -11.40
CA GLU A 217 -3.00 21.29 -10.27
C GLU A 217 -3.43 20.11 -9.40
N LEU A 218 -3.53 18.91 -9.99
CA LEU A 218 -3.75 17.67 -9.27
C LEU A 218 -2.57 17.30 -8.34
N GLY A 219 -1.35 17.72 -8.63
CA GLY A 219 -0.16 17.52 -7.80
C GLY A 219 -0.05 18.46 -6.60
N LYS A 220 -0.71 19.62 -6.65
CA LYS A 220 -0.65 20.61 -5.56
C LYS A 220 -1.39 20.19 -4.29
N GLY A 221 -2.39 19.29 -4.42
CA GLY A 221 -3.13 18.75 -3.28
C GLY A 221 -2.34 17.77 -2.39
N PHE A 222 -1.16 17.31 -2.83
CA PHE A 222 -0.37 16.28 -2.14
C PHE A 222 0.61 16.80 -1.07
N GLN A 223 0.82 18.09 -0.96
CA GLN A 223 1.67 18.65 0.09
C GLN A 223 1.05 18.47 1.49
N CYS A 224 -0.26 18.27 1.58
CA CYS A 224 -0.96 18.16 2.86
C CYS A 224 -0.88 16.77 3.53
N ALA A 225 -0.59 15.70 2.77
CA ALA A 225 -0.48 14.34 3.31
C ALA A 225 0.87 14.02 3.98
N ARG A 226 1.78 14.99 4.10
CA ARG A 226 3.10 14.83 4.72
C ARG A 226 3.16 15.23 6.19
N GLN A 227 2.07 15.74 6.75
CA GLN A 227 2.04 16.23 8.14
C GLN A 227 1.11 15.41 9.04
N ALA A 228 0.71 14.20 8.64
CA ALA A 228 -0.01 13.29 9.52
C ALA A 228 0.76 11.96 9.67
#